data_728f5a291917db8784aebccf84372fa7
#
_entry.id   728f5a291917db8784aebccf84372fa7
#
_cell.length_a   1.000
_cell.length_b   1.000
_cell.length_c   1.000
_cell.angle_alpha   90.00
_cell.angle_beta   90.00
_cell.angle_gamma   90.00
#
_symmetry.space_group_name_H-M   'P 1'
#
loop_
_entity.id
_entity.type
_entity.pdbx_description
1 polymer ?
#
loop_
_entity_poly.entity_id
_entity_poly.type
_entity_poly.pdbx_seq_one_letter_code
_entity_poly.pdbx_strand_id
1 'polypeptide(L)'
;MNIVLLSGGSGQRLWPLSNDIRSKQFIKIFHTADGELESMVQRVYRQIRTIDKDATVTIATSKSQVSAIHNQLGEDVGISVEPCRRDTFPAIALAAAYLKDVKGISEDEPVVVCPVDPYVEIDYFDALKDLGALAASSNANLVLMGIEPTYPSEKYGYIIPDTPAPVSTVSICLLYTS
;
A
#
# COMPACT_ATOMS: atom_id res chain seq x y z
N MET A 1 -0.55 9.91 -9.74
CA MET A 1 -1.29 8.94 -8.88
C MET A 1 -1.07 9.28 -7.42
N ASN A 2 -2.12 9.36 -6.60
CA ASN A 2 -2.01 9.50 -5.15
C ASN A 2 -2.03 8.10 -4.51
N ILE A 3 -0.97 7.75 -3.78
CA ILE A 3 -0.83 6.41 -3.20
C ILE A 3 -0.49 6.49 -1.71
N VAL A 4 -1.19 5.71 -0.91
CA VAL A 4 -0.95 5.52 0.51
C VAL A 4 -0.36 4.13 0.75
N LEU A 5 0.84 4.07 1.29
CA LEU A 5 1.49 2.84 1.72
C LEU A 5 1.23 2.59 3.19
N LEU A 6 0.58 1.48 3.51
CA LEU A 6 0.33 1.08 4.90
C LEU A 6 1.57 0.41 5.50
N SER A 7 2.19 1.05 6.48
CA SER A 7 3.42 0.60 7.13
C SER A 7 3.25 0.33 8.64
N GLY A 8 2.08 -0.17 9.04
CA GLY A 8 1.71 -0.32 10.46
C GLY A 8 2.19 -1.59 11.19
N GLY A 9 2.93 -2.49 10.55
CA GLY A 9 3.33 -3.77 11.14
C GLY A 9 4.39 -3.67 12.26
N SER A 10 4.21 -4.38 13.39
CA SER A 10 5.22 -4.46 14.47
C SER A 10 6.44 -5.31 14.14
N GLY A 11 6.37 -6.10 13.07
CA GLY A 11 7.50 -6.92 12.61
C GLY A 11 7.96 -8.04 13.56
N GLN A 12 7.25 -8.32 14.65
CA GLN A 12 7.67 -9.27 15.70
C GLN A 12 7.92 -10.71 15.20
N ARG A 13 7.29 -11.08 14.08
CA ARG A 13 7.43 -12.44 13.49
C ARG A 13 8.84 -12.77 12.98
N LEU A 14 9.69 -11.78 12.76
CA LEU A 14 11.06 -11.94 12.30
C LEU A 14 12.10 -11.69 13.42
N TRP A 15 11.68 -11.75 14.69
CA TRP A 15 12.63 -11.64 15.80
C TRP A 15 13.74 -12.71 15.69
N PRO A 16 15.03 -12.41 15.90
CA PRO A 16 15.60 -11.15 16.41
C PRO A 16 15.94 -10.11 15.32
N LEU A 17 15.67 -10.37 14.04
CA LEU A 17 15.99 -9.46 12.93
C LEU A 17 15.14 -8.20 12.96
N SER A 18 13.90 -8.29 13.45
CA SER A 18 12.98 -7.17 13.60
C SER A 18 12.49 -7.02 15.04
N ASN A 19 12.18 -5.79 15.42
CA ASN A 19 11.61 -5.40 16.72
C ASN A 19 10.73 -4.16 16.53
N ASP A 20 10.18 -3.60 17.62
CA ASP A 20 9.28 -2.46 17.59
C ASP A 20 9.94 -1.17 17.02
N ILE A 21 11.26 -1.04 17.12
CA ILE A 21 12.03 0.08 16.57
C ILE A 21 12.45 -0.22 15.13
N ARG A 22 12.91 -1.44 14.88
CA ARG A 22 13.37 -1.91 13.57
C ARG A 22 12.36 -2.88 12.99
N SER A 23 11.30 -2.36 12.41
CA SER A 23 10.27 -3.17 11.76
C SER A 23 10.80 -3.84 10.48
N LYS A 24 10.21 -4.99 10.10
CA LYS A 24 10.66 -5.86 8.99
C LYS A 24 10.83 -5.11 7.65
N GLN A 25 9.98 -4.16 7.35
CA GLN A 25 9.98 -3.41 6.08
C GLN A 25 11.19 -2.47 5.91
N PHE A 26 11.95 -2.19 6.98
CA PHE A 26 13.15 -1.36 6.96
C PHE A 26 14.45 -2.16 6.95
N ILE A 27 14.38 -3.49 7.00
CA ILE A 27 15.56 -4.35 6.94
C ILE A 27 16.02 -4.46 5.49
N LYS A 28 17.27 -4.12 5.22
CA LYS A 28 17.87 -4.20 3.88
C LYS A 28 18.31 -5.64 3.60
N ILE A 29 17.48 -6.38 2.86
CA ILE A 29 17.70 -7.79 2.50
C ILE A 29 17.50 -8.07 1.01
N PHE A 30 17.05 -7.08 0.25
CA PHE A 30 16.86 -7.21 -1.19
C PHE A 30 18.03 -6.55 -1.93
N HIS A 31 18.26 -6.98 -3.14
CA HIS A 31 19.28 -6.38 -4.00
C HIS A 31 18.62 -5.61 -5.14
N THR A 32 19.15 -4.42 -5.41
CA THR A 32 18.86 -3.68 -6.65
C THR A 32 19.56 -4.34 -7.84
N ALA A 33 19.25 -3.90 -9.05
CA ALA A 33 19.94 -4.37 -10.26
C ALA A 33 21.45 -4.09 -10.23
N ASP A 34 21.88 -3.04 -9.51
CA ASP A 34 23.28 -2.64 -9.36
C ASP A 34 23.98 -3.36 -8.19
N GLY A 35 23.27 -4.28 -7.51
CA GLY A 35 23.81 -5.09 -6.41
C GLY A 35 23.80 -4.41 -5.03
N GLU A 36 23.28 -3.19 -4.92
CA GLU A 36 23.12 -2.50 -3.65
C GLU A 36 21.97 -3.11 -2.82
N LEU A 37 22.11 -3.07 -1.50
CA LEU A 37 21.10 -3.57 -0.59
C LEU A 37 19.97 -2.55 -0.39
N GLU A 38 18.73 -2.98 -0.63
CA GLU A 38 17.52 -2.20 -0.37
C GLU A 38 16.59 -2.90 0.61
N SER A 39 15.78 -2.11 1.32
CA SER A 39 14.69 -2.60 2.16
C SER A 39 13.40 -2.75 1.35
N MET A 40 12.38 -3.41 1.93
CA MET A 40 11.08 -3.54 1.28
C MET A 40 10.44 -2.17 0.98
N VAL A 41 10.52 -1.22 1.92
CA VAL A 41 9.96 0.12 1.69
C VAL A 41 10.69 0.87 0.57
N GLN A 42 12.00 0.71 0.46
CA GLN A 42 12.78 1.29 -0.65
C GLN A 42 12.42 0.63 -1.98
N ARG A 43 12.31 -0.70 -2.02
CA ARG A 43 11.91 -1.46 -3.21
C ARG A 43 10.55 -0.99 -3.72
N VAL A 44 9.53 -0.99 -2.87
CA VAL A 44 8.16 -0.58 -3.22
C VAL A 44 8.14 0.87 -3.70
N TYR A 45 8.79 1.78 -2.99
CA TYR A 45 8.88 3.19 -3.38
C TYR A 45 9.54 3.35 -4.76
N ARG A 46 10.64 2.68 -5.02
CA ARG A 46 11.35 2.69 -6.31
C ARG A 46 10.47 2.15 -7.44
N GLN A 47 9.76 1.03 -7.22
CA GLN A 47 8.85 0.44 -8.21
C GLN A 47 7.70 1.41 -8.55
N ILE A 48 7.08 2.04 -7.57
CA ILE A 48 6.06 3.07 -7.79
C ILE A 48 6.61 4.21 -8.64
N ARG A 49 7.79 4.73 -8.30
CA ARG A 49 8.44 5.82 -9.05
C ARG A 49 8.86 5.43 -10.46
N THR A 50 9.07 4.16 -10.73
CA THR A 50 9.35 3.65 -12.08
C THR A 50 8.09 3.71 -12.95
N ILE A 51 6.91 3.38 -12.38
CA ILE A 51 5.62 3.39 -13.10
C ILE A 51 5.04 4.80 -13.21
N ASP A 52 5.20 5.61 -12.17
CA ASP A 52 4.69 6.99 -12.12
C ASP A 52 5.68 7.89 -11.36
N LYS A 53 6.47 8.63 -12.13
CA LYS A 53 7.49 9.55 -11.56
C LYS A 53 6.88 10.67 -10.73
N ASP A 54 5.66 11.05 -11.04
CA ASP A 54 4.94 12.15 -10.41
C ASP A 54 3.97 11.66 -9.30
N ALA A 55 4.03 10.37 -8.96
CA ALA A 55 3.18 9.81 -7.90
C ALA A 55 3.39 10.55 -6.57
N THR A 56 2.30 10.98 -5.95
CA THR A 56 2.30 11.47 -4.57
C THR A 56 2.26 10.26 -3.63
N VAL A 57 3.40 9.95 -3.02
CA VAL A 57 3.51 8.82 -2.10
C VAL A 57 3.41 9.30 -0.66
N THR A 58 2.47 8.74 0.09
CA THR A 58 2.29 8.98 1.53
C THR A 58 2.39 7.67 2.29
N ILE A 59 3.14 7.64 3.37
CA ILE A 59 3.28 6.45 4.21
C ILE A 59 2.49 6.64 5.49
N ALA A 60 1.48 5.79 5.71
CA ALA A 60 0.76 5.70 6.97
C ALA A 60 1.56 4.84 7.95
N THR A 61 1.99 5.42 9.06
CA THR A 61 2.96 4.81 9.95
C THR A 61 2.84 5.29 11.40
N SER A 62 3.54 4.63 12.30
CA SER A 62 3.67 5.06 13.70
C SER A 62 4.82 6.07 13.89
N LYS A 63 4.75 6.86 14.95
CA LYS A 63 5.78 7.85 15.31
C LYS A 63 7.19 7.26 15.40
N SER A 64 7.33 6.02 15.88
CA SER A 64 8.62 5.35 16.03
C SER A 64 9.32 5.02 14.70
N GLN A 65 8.60 5.01 13.59
CA GLN A 65 9.12 4.63 12.27
C GLN A 65 9.47 5.83 11.39
N VAL A 66 9.07 7.04 11.74
CA VAL A 66 9.26 8.26 10.94
C VAL A 66 10.72 8.47 10.57
N SER A 67 11.64 8.40 11.54
CA SER A 67 13.08 8.58 11.28
C SER A 67 13.65 7.53 10.32
N ALA A 68 13.17 6.28 10.41
CA ALA A 68 13.60 5.22 9.50
C ALA A 68 13.12 5.47 8.06
N ILE A 69 11.92 6.01 7.89
CA ILE A 69 11.37 6.38 6.58
C ILE A 69 12.20 7.53 5.98
N HIS A 70 12.41 8.62 6.70
CA HIS A 70 13.21 9.74 6.21
C HIS A 70 14.65 9.31 5.87
N ASN A 71 15.28 8.50 6.69
CA ASN A 71 16.63 7.98 6.43
C ASN A 71 16.72 7.11 5.16
N GLN A 72 15.65 6.44 4.77
CA GLN A 72 15.66 5.52 3.64
C GLN A 72 15.06 6.10 2.35
N LEU A 73 14.09 6.99 2.46
CA LEU A 73 13.35 7.54 1.32
C LEU A 73 13.55 9.05 1.11
N GLY A 74 14.16 9.73 2.08
CA GLY A 74 14.32 11.19 2.04
C GLY A 74 13.14 11.93 2.69
N GLU A 75 13.24 13.27 2.68
CA GLU A 75 12.27 14.15 3.34
C GLU A 75 11.04 14.48 2.47
N ASP A 76 11.09 14.19 1.17
CA ASP A 76 10.02 14.55 0.22
C ASP A 76 8.81 13.61 0.26
N VAL A 77 8.95 12.45 0.93
CA VAL A 77 7.85 11.49 1.09
C VAL A 77 6.81 12.01 2.09
N GLY A 78 5.52 11.90 1.76
CA GLY A 78 4.44 12.23 2.67
C GLY A 78 4.39 11.24 3.84
N ILE A 79 4.16 11.73 5.06
CA ILE A 79 4.01 10.86 6.23
C ILE A 79 2.73 11.21 6.98
N SER A 80 1.81 10.24 7.07
CA SER A 80 0.64 10.28 7.94
C SER A 80 0.95 9.49 9.22
N VAL A 81 1.11 10.20 10.34
CA VAL A 81 1.52 9.59 11.60
C VAL A 81 0.31 9.19 12.43
N GLU A 82 0.13 7.91 12.66
CA GLU A 82 -0.90 7.38 13.56
C GLU A 82 -0.52 7.67 15.03
N PRO A 83 -1.39 8.34 15.81
CA PRO A 83 -1.14 8.58 17.24
C PRO A 83 -1.15 7.28 18.06
N CYS A 84 -1.93 6.29 17.62
CA CYS A 84 -1.97 4.93 18.16
C CYS A 84 -2.46 3.97 17.09
N ARG A 85 -2.04 2.71 17.17
CA ARG A 85 -2.49 1.67 16.25
C ARG A 85 -3.95 1.33 16.49
N ARG A 86 -4.76 1.40 15.43
CA ARG A 86 -6.21 1.12 15.44
C ARG A 86 -6.64 0.31 14.23
N ASP A 87 -5.70 -0.47 13.66
CA ASP A 87 -5.92 -1.30 12.47
C ASP A 87 -6.06 -0.50 11.16
N THR A 88 -6.46 -1.16 10.08
CA THR A 88 -6.38 -0.66 8.71
C THR A 88 -7.28 0.55 8.44
N PHE A 89 -8.54 0.49 8.81
CA PHE A 89 -9.50 1.55 8.48
C PHE A 89 -9.13 2.93 9.07
N PRO A 90 -8.80 3.05 10.37
CA PRO A 90 -8.38 4.33 10.93
C PRO A 90 -7.09 4.88 10.31
N ALA A 91 -6.14 4.01 9.93
CA ALA A 91 -4.93 4.42 9.21
C ALA A 91 -5.25 5.03 7.84
N ILE A 92 -6.16 4.40 7.08
CA ILE A 92 -6.63 4.91 5.78
C ILE A 92 -7.36 6.24 5.96
N ALA A 93 -8.29 6.33 6.91
CA ALA A 93 -9.07 7.55 7.16
C ALA A 93 -8.16 8.73 7.55
N LEU A 94 -7.16 8.49 8.42
CA LEU A 94 -6.20 9.51 8.80
C LEU A 94 -5.33 9.94 7.61
N ALA A 95 -4.88 9.00 6.79
CA ALA A 95 -4.10 9.30 5.59
C ALA A 95 -4.92 10.09 4.56
N ALA A 96 -6.19 9.77 4.37
CA ALA A 96 -7.10 10.54 3.51
C ALA A 96 -7.28 11.98 4.00
N ALA A 97 -7.51 12.19 5.30
CA ALA A 97 -7.55 13.52 5.89
C ALA A 97 -6.23 14.29 5.71
N TYR A 98 -5.10 13.61 5.91
CA TYR A 98 -3.77 14.22 5.66
C TYR A 98 -3.59 14.62 4.19
N LEU A 99 -3.99 13.80 3.24
CA LEU A 99 -3.91 14.11 1.82
C LEU A 99 -4.76 15.34 1.46
N LYS A 100 -5.98 15.40 1.98
CA LYS A 100 -6.88 16.53 1.77
C LYS A 100 -6.38 17.81 2.44
N ASP A 101 -6.16 17.77 3.77
CA ASP A 101 -5.99 18.97 4.60
C ASP A 101 -4.55 19.50 4.56
N VAL A 102 -3.55 18.62 4.35
CA VAL A 102 -2.12 18.98 4.38
C VAL A 102 -1.52 19.01 2.97
N LYS A 103 -1.86 18.03 2.13
CA LYS A 103 -1.32 17.95 0.76
C LYS A 103 -2.19 18.69 -0.28
N GLY A 104 -3.42 19.07 0.07
CA GLY A 104 -4.32 19.81 -0.80
C GLY A 104 -4.87 18.98 -1.97
N ILE A 105 -4.88 17.66 -1.84
CA ILE A 105 -5.45 16.75 -2.84
C ILE A 105 -6.97 16.94 -2.87
N SER A 106 -7.55 17.03 -4.07
CA SER A 106 -9.00 17.18 -4.25
C SER A 106 -9.74 15.93 -3.76
N GLU A 107 -10.96 16.13 -3.23
CA GLU A 107 -11.83 15.03 -2.82
C GLU A 107 -12.27 14.12 -3.99
N ASP A 108 -12.23 14.65 -5.21
CA ASP A 108 -12.57 13.92 -6.44
C ASP A 108 -11.40 13.10 -7.00
N GLU A 109 -10.20 13.27 -6.44
CA GLU A 109 -9.04 12.49 -6.88
C GLU A 109 -8.99 11.13 -6.19
N PRO A 110 -8.82 10.03 -6.95
CA PRO A 110 -8.71 8.70 -6.38
C PRO A 110 -7.41 8.55 -5.58
N VAL A 111 -7.51 7.82 -4.48
CA VAL A 111 -6.37 7.44 -3.64
C VAL A 111 -6.21 5.93 -3.67
N VAL A 112 -5.07 5.47 -4.13
CA VAL A 112 -4.70 4.06 -4.14
C VAL A 112 -4.11 3.71 -2.77
N VAL A 113 -4.60 2.66 -2.14
CA VAL A 113 -4.08 2.17 -0.85
C VAL A 113 -3.51 0.78 -1.03
N CYS A 114 -2.27 0.57 -0.64
CA CYS A 114 -1.66 -0.75 -0.65
C CYS A 114 -0.72 -0.96 0.56
N PRO A 115 -0.49 -2.21 0.99
CA PRO A 115 0.50 -2.49 2.02
C PRO A 115 1.92 -2.30 1.50
N VAL A 116 2.88 -2.04 2.41
CA VAL A 116 4.29 -1.83 2.08
C VAL A 116 5.09 -3.14 2.05
N ASP A 117 4.49 -4.25 2.45
CA ASP A 117 5.21 -5.49 2.74
C ASP A 117 5.05 -6.66 1.74
N PRO A 118 4.21 -6.61 0.67
CA PRO A 118 4.20 -7.68 -0.31
C PRO A 118 5.45 -7.64 -1.19
N TYR A 119 6.02 -8.83 -1.43
CA TYR A 119 7.05 -9.00 -2.44
C TYR A 119 6.36 -9.26 -3.78
N VAL A 120 6.38 -8.26 -4.64
CA VAL A 120 5.66 -8.26 -5.93
C VAL A 120 6.58 -7.78 -7.05
N GLU A 121 6.23 -8.16 -8.27
CA GLU A 121 6.91 -7.66 -9.47
C GLU A 121 6.30 -6.34 -9.94
N ILE A 122 6.92 -5.73 -10.95
CA ILE A 122 6.56 -4.39 -11.42
C ILE A 122 5.12 -4.32 -11.93
N ASP A 123 4.61 -5.39 -12.55
CA ASP A 123 3.27 -5.48 -13.13
C ASP A 123 2.16 -5.25 -12.08
N TYR A 124 2.45 -5.55 -10.80
CA TYR A 124 1.53 -5.23 -9.71
C TYR A 124 1.28 -3.72 -9.60
N PHE A 125 2.30 -2.91 -9.80
CA PHE A 125 2.17 -1.44 -9.72
C PHE A 125 1.55 -0.84 -10.97
N ASP A 126 1.71 -1.46 -12.15
CA ASP A 126 0.93 -1.13 -13.34
C ASP A 126 -0.56 -1.38 -13.09
N ALA A 127 -0.92 -2.52 -12.52
CA ALA A 127 -2.30 -2.84 -12.14
C ALA A 127 -2.86 -1.84 -11.10
N LEU A 128 -2.06 -1.36 -10.14
CA LEU A 128 -2.48 -0.31 -9.20
C LEU A 128 -2.74 1.03 -9.89
N LYS A 129 -1.96 1.37 -10.91
CA LYS A 129 -2.18 2.57 -11.72
C LYS A 129 -3.50 2.47 -12.50
N ASP A 130 -3.76 1.32 -13.10
CA ASP A 130 -5.01 1.04 -13.81
C ASP A 130 -6.21 1.07 -12.85
N LEU A 131 -6.05 0.54 -11.64
CA LEU A 131 -7.06 0.61 -10.57
C LEU A 131 -7.42 2.06 -10.23
N GLY A 132 -6.42 2.92 -10.09
CA GLY A 132 -6.62 4.37 -9.87
C GLY A 132 -7.36 5.05 -11.02
N ALA A 133 -7.02 4.72 -12.27
CA ALA A 133 -7.69 5.22 -13.46
C ALA A 133 -9.15 4.74 -13.54
N LEU A 134 -9.40 3.47 -13.19
CA LEU A 134 -10.74 2.91 -13.11
C LEU A 134 -11.59 3.60 -12.03
N ALA A 135 -11.02 3.85 -10.86
CA ALA A 135 -11.70 4.59 -9.79
C ALA A 135 -12.07 6.01 -10.23
N ALA A 136 -11.20 6.72 -10.96
CA ALA A 136 -11.46 8.07 -11.47
C ALA A 136 -12.55 8.10 -12.54
N SER A 137 -12.71 7.03 -13.33
CA SER A 137 -13.64 6.97 -14.47
C SER A 137 -14.96 6.28 -14.15
N SER A 138 -15.07 5.59 -13.03
CA SER A 138 -16.27 4.87 -12.60
C SER A 138 -17.10 5.68 -11.60
N ASN A 139 -18.37 5.29 -11.42
CA ASN A 139 -19.21 5.81 -10.35
C ASN A 139 -19.05 5.03 -9.03
N ALA A 140 -18.04 4.15 -8.94
CA ALA A 140 -17.81 3.35 -7.75
C ALA A 140 -17.05 4.17 -6.69
N ASN A 141 -17.54 4.17 -5.46
CA ASN A 141 -16.85 4.81 -4.33
C ASN A 141 -15.65 4.00 -3.84
N LEU A 142 -15.57 2.71 -4.20
CA LEU A 142 -14.50 1.80 -3.82
C LEU A 142 -14.23 0.84 -4.96
N VAL A 143 -12.97 0.71 -5.33
CA VAL A 143 -12.49 -0.25 -6.34
C VAL A 143 -11.44 -1.14 -5.68
N LEU A 144 -11.56 -2.45 -5.83
CA LEU A 144 -10.70 -3.43 -5.20
C LEU A 144 -9.93 -4.23 -6.27
N MET A 145 -8.68 -4.54 -5.99
CA MET A 145 -7.90 -5.48 -6.79
C MET A 145 -8.01 -6.88 -6.18
N GLY A 146 -8.59 -7.81 -6.92
CA GLY A 146 -8.62 -9.22 -6.56
C GLY A 146 -7.38 -9.95 -7.08
N ILE A 147 -6.89 -10.92 -6.31
CA ILE A 147 -5.83 -11.84 -6.72
C ILE A 147 -6.44 -13.23 -6.77
N GLU A 148 -6.18 -13.97 -7.87
CA GLU A 148 -6.67 -15.32 -8.00
C GLU A 148 -6.07 -16.23 -6.91
N PRO A 149 -6.91 -16.90 -6.10
CA PRO A 149 -6.41 -17.74 -5.02
C PRO A 149 -5.74 -19.00 -5.56
N THR A 150 -4.51 -19.28 -5.12
CA THR A 150 -3.77 -20.48 -5.51
C THR A 150 -4.11 -21.70 -4.65
N TYR A 151 -4.73 -21.50 -3.50
CA TYR A 151 -5.24 -22.53 -2.60
C TYR A 151 -6.36 -21.95 -1.71
N PRO A 152 -7.29 -22.79 -1.21
CA PRO A 152 -8.32 -22.32 -0.27
C PRO A 152 -7.67 -21.94 1.08
N SER A 153 -8.04 -20.77 1.60
CA SER A 153 -7.53 -20.26 2.86
C SER A 153 -8.67 -19.71 3.72
N GLU A 154 -8.72 -20.08 4.99
CA GLU A 154 -9.63 -19.51 5.98
C GLU A 154 -9.13 -18.17 6.55
N LYS A 155 -7.92 -17.73 6.16
CA LYS A 155 -7.28 -16.52 6.70
C LYS A 155 -7.52 -15.27 5.87
N TYR A 156 -8.14 -15.40 4.70
CA TYR A 156 -8.37 -14.30 3.76
C TYR A 156 -9.85 -14.21 3.41
N GLY A 157 -10.29 -13.00 3.11
CA GLY A 157 -11.60 -12.78 2.50
C GLY A 157 -11.59 -13.14 1.01
N TYR A 158 -12.76 -13.43 0.46
CA TYR A 158 -12.94 -13.76 -0.95
C TYR A 158 -13.85 -12.74 -1.62
N ILE A 159 -13.47 -12.30 -2.82
CA ILE A 159 -14.30 -11.50 -3.70
C ILE A 159 -15.07 -12.47 -4.58
N ILE A 160 -16.41 -12.40 -4.51
CA ILE A 160 -17.28 -13.23 -5.35
C ILE A 160 -17.93 -12.31 -6.41
N PRO A 161 -17.59 -12.48 -7.70
CA PRO A 161 -18.15 -11.67 -8.77
C PRO A 161 -19.61 -12.03 -9.03
N ASP A 162 -20.41 -11.07 -9.47
CA ASP A 162 -21.80 -11.27 -9.89
C ASP A 162 -21.92 -12.09 -11.17
N THR A 163 -20.88 -12.05 -12.00
CA THR A 163 -20.86 -12.76 -13.29
C THR A 163 -19.76 -13.80 -13.30
N PRO A 164 -19.97 -14.95 -13.99
CA PRO A 164 -18.90 -15.95 -14.14
C PRO A 164 -17.68 -15.36 -14.85
N ALA A 165 -16.50 -15.72 -14.38
CA ALA A 165 -15.23 -15.37 -15.03
C ALA A 165 -15.12 -15.96 -16.47
N PRO A 166 -14.25 -15.41 -17.36
CA PRO A 166 -13.22 -14.42 -17.07
C PRO A 166 -13.64 -13.00 -17.46
N VAL A 167 -13.63 -12.09 -16.51
CA VAL A 167 -13.83 -10.66 -16.75
C VAL A 167 -12.75 -9.87 -16.00
N SER A 168 -12.20 -8.85 -16.63
CA SER A 168 -11.18 -8.00 -16.02
C SER A 168 -11.72 -7.07 -14.94
N THR A 169 -13.01 -6.72 -15.02
CA THR A 169 -13.69 -5.86 -14.07
C THR A 169 -15.07 -6.43 -13.77
N VAL A 170 -15.41 -6.61 -12.51
CA VAL A 170 -16.68 -7.17 -12.05
C VAL A 170 -17.31 -6.32 -10.97
N SER A 171 -18.63 -6.26 -10.93
CA SER A 171 -19.35 -5.82 -9.74
C SER A 171 -19.27 -6.89 -8.65
N ILE A 172 -19.09 -6.48 -7.41
CA ILE A 172 -19.00 -7.40 -6.27
C ILE A 172 -20.41 -7.65 -5.73
N CYS A 173 -20.84 -8.91 -5.75
CA CYS A 173 -22.07 -9.36 -5.10
C CYS A 173 -21.86 -9.51 -3.58
N LEU A 174 -20.75 -10.10 -3.18
CA LEU A 174 -20.48 -10.43 -1.80
C LEU A 174 -18.99 -10.41 -1.49
N LEU A 175 -18.62 -9.78 -0.38
CA LEU A 175 -17.28 -9.83 0.16
C LEU A 175 -17.31 -10.64 1.46
N TYR A 176 -16.70 -11.82 1.45
CA TYR A 176 -16.47 -12.59 2.66
C TYR A 176 -15.20 -12.10 3.35
N THR A 177 -15.33 -11.66 4.58
CA THR A 177 -14.20 -11.36 5.46
C THR A 177 -14.18 -12.38 6.59
N SER A 178 -13.01 -12.93 6.88
CA SER A 178 -12.78 -13.81 8.03
C SER A 178 -12.75 -13.02 9.34
#